data_1964be1b6a155b441ab13a33927023b6
#
_entry.id   1964be1b6a155b441ab13a33927023b6
#
_cell.length_a   1.000
_cell.length_b   1.000
_cell.length_c   1.000
_cell.angle_alpha   90.00
_cell.angle_beta   90.00
_cell.angle_gamma   90.00
#
_symmetry.space_group_name_H-M   'P 1'
#
loop_
_entity.id
_entity.type
_entity.pdbx_description
1 polymer ?
#
loop_
_entity_poly.entity_id
_entity_poly.type
_entity_poly.pdbx_seq_one_letter_code
_entity_poly.pdbx_strand_id
1 'polypeptide(L)' 'PPLTPEVYVEYGGSQYNITDVVDRAKADYRATHKVGVQSCKVYVKPEENAIYYVINKVAGKLEL' A
#
# COMPACT_ATOMS: atom_id res chain seq x y z
N PRO A 1 20.92 8.78 -8.26
CA PRO A 1 19.73 8.59 -7.44
C PRO A 1 19.08 7.24 -7.68
N PRO A 2 18.46 6.67 -6.68
CA PRO A 2 17.82 5.38 -6.87
C PRO A 2 16.65 5.50 -7.83
N LEU A 3 16.45 4.44 -8.60
CA LEU A 3 15.33 4.36 -9.52
C LEU A 3 14.03 4.19 -8.73
N THR A 4 13.05 5.02 -9.03
CA THR A 4 11.74 4.93 -8.41
C THR A 4 10.75 4.48 -9.47
N PRO A 5 10.34 3.20 -9.46
CA PRO A 5 9.41 2.73 -10.47
C PRO A 5 8.00 3.27 -10.24
N GLU A 6 7.29 3.50 -11.34
CA GLU A 6 5.89 3.86 -11.30
C GLU A 6 5.09 2.63 -11.68
N VAL A 7 4.20 2.20 -10.80
CA VAL A 7 3.39 1.00 -11.03
C VAL A 7 1.93 1.39 -10.94
N TYR A 8 1.15 1.01 -11.96
CA TYR A 8 -0.26 1.32 -12.01
C TYR A 8 -1.07 0.06 -12.18
N VAL A 9 -2.22 0.02 -11.54
CA VAL A 9 -3.21 -1.04 -11.72
C VAL A 9 -4.48 -0.41 -12.26
N GLU A 10 -5.02 -0.97 -13.33
CA GLU A 10 -6.26 -0.49 -13.94
C GLU A 10 -7.35 -1.52 -13.73
N TYR A 11 -8.50 -1.06 -13.26
CA TYR A 11 -9.64 -1.93 -13.00
C TYR A 11 -10.93 -1.13 -13.11
N GLY A 12 -11.88 -1.63 -13.89
CA GLY A 12 -13.19 -1.01 -13.98
C GLY A 12 -13.16 0.43 -14.48
N GLY A 13 -12.23 0.76 -15.37
CA GLY A 13 -12.09 2.10 -15.90
C GLY A 13 -11.33 3.06 -15.02
N SER A 14 -10.87 2.61 -13.87
CA SER A 14 -10.07 3.42 -12.94
C SER A 14 -8.62 2.99 -12.96
N GLN A 15 -7.72 3.92 -12.73
CA GLN A 15 -6.30 3.67 -12.67
C GLN A 15 -5.79 4.02 -11.27
N TYR A 16 -5.03 3.11 -10.68
CA TYR A 16 -4.50 3.30 -9.32
C TYR A 16 -2.98 3.30 -9.34
N ASN A 17 -2.38 4.30 -8.72
CA ASN A 17 -0.93 4.39 -8.60
C ASN A 17 -0.50 3.57 -7.39
N ILE A 18 0.21 2.47 -7.64
CA ILE A 18 0.58 1.53 -6.58
C ILE A 18 1.67 2.10 -5.69
N THR A 19 2.56 2.94 -6.22
CA THR A 19 3.55 3.62 -5.38
C THR A 19 2.86 4.46 -4.31
N ASP A 20 1.80 5.17 -4.70
CA ASP A 20 1.02 5.97 -3.77
C ASP A 20 0.31 5.10 -2.73
N VAL A 21 -0.21 3.96 -3.17
CA VAL A 21 -0.86 2.99 -2.28
C VAL A 21 0.12 2.49 -1.23
N VAL A 22 1.34 2.13 -1.64
CA VAL A 22 2.36 1.66 -0.71
C VAL A 22 2.74 2.75 0.29
N ASP A 23 2.87 3.99 -0.17
CA ASP A 23 3.20 5.10 0.72
C ASP A 23 2.10 5.33 1.75
N ARG A 24 0.84 5.21 1.34
CA ARG A 24 -0.29 5.33 2.26
C ARG A 24 -0.29 4.22 3.30
N ALA A 25 0.01 3.00 2.88
CA ALA A 25 0.09 1.87 3.79
C ALA A 25 1.19 2.09 4.84
N LYS A 26 2.34 2.55 4.40
CA LYS A 26 3.46 2.84 5.31
C LYS A 26 3.11 3.96 6.28
N ALA A 27 2.45 5.01 5.79
CA ALA A 27 2.06 6.13 6.64
C ALA A 27 1.05 5.69 7.70
N ASP A 28 0.10 4.84 7.31
CA ASP A 28 -0.89 4.31 8.24
C ASP A 28 -0.22 3.47 9.33
N TYR A 29 0.73 2.64 8.94
CA TYR A 29 1.47 1.82 9.90
C TYR A 29 2.26 2.68 10.87
N ARG A 30 2.94 3.71 10.37
CA ARG A 30 3.77 4.58 11.19
C ARG A 30 2.97 5.45 12.15
N ALA A 31 1.69 5.65 11.86
CA ALA A 31 0.82 6.41 12.75
C ALA A 31 0.64 5.72 14.10
N THR A 32 0.74 4.39 14.12
CA THR A 32 0.54 3.59 15.33
C THR A 32 1.79 2.84 15.79
N HIS A 33 2.77 2.68 14.90
CA HIS A 33 3.98 1.92 15.21
C HIS A 33 5.21 2.76 14.87
N LYS A 34 6.08 2.94 15.83
CA LYS A 34 7.25 3.81 15.67
C LYS A 34 8.53 3.02 15.44
N VAL A 35 8.42 1.95 14.67
CA VAL A 35 9.56 1.13 14.30
C VAL A 35 9.76 1.20 12.79
N GLY A 36 10.97 0.93 12.34
CA GLY A 36 11.29 0.95 10.92
C GLY A 36 10.57 -0.17 10.17
N VAL A 37 10.25 0.10 8.91
CA VAL A 37 9.62 -0.90 8.05
C VAL A 37 10.70 -1.85 7.54
N GLN A 38 10.64 -3.11 7.94
CA GLN A 38 11.58 -4.13 7.51
C GLN A 38 10.98 -5.05 6.45
N SER A 39 9.66 -5.25 6.48
CA SER A 39 8.98 -5.99 5.44
C SER A 39 7.65 -5.30 5.14
N CYS A 40 7.23 -5.36 3.90
CA CYS A 40 6.00 -4.71 3.48
C CYS A 40 5.36 -5.52 2.37
N LYS A 41 4.14 -5.97 2.59
CA LYS A 41 3.34 -6.63 1.57
C LYS A 41 2.05 -5.83 1.41
N VAL A 42 1.69 -5.54 0.18
CA VAL A 42 0.49 -4.78 -0.10
C VAL A 42 -0.37 -5.57 -1.08
N TYR A 43 -1.63 -5.73 -0.75
CA TYR A 43 -2.60 -6.42 -1.57
C TYR A 43 -3.69 -5.43 -1.95
N VAL A 44 -3.92 -5.25 -3.24
CA VAL A 44 -4.96 -4.36 -3.74
C VAL A 44 -6.13 -5.22 -4.19
N LYS A 45 -7.31 -4.92 -3.68
CA LYS A 45 -8.54 -5.61 -4.07
C LYS A 45 -9.54 -4.60 -4.62
N PRO A 46 -9.43 -4.29 -5.91
CA PRO A 46 -10.30 -3.25 -6.51
C PRO A 46 -11.78 -3.58 -6.42
N GLU A 47 -12.14 -4.86 -6.48
CA GLU A 47 -13.54 -5.27 -6.41
C GLU A 47 -14.16 -4.97 -5.05
N GLU A 48 -13.34 -4.83 -4.02
CA GLU A 48 -13.78 -4.45 -2.68
C GLU A 48 -13.50 -2.99 -2.38
N ASN A 49 -12.83 -2.32 -3.30
CA ASN A 49 -12.37 -0.95 -3.12
C ASN A 49 -11.50 -0.81 -1.88
N ALA A 50 -10.64 -1.80 -1.65
CA ALA A 50 -9.86 -1.92 -0.43
C ALA A 50 -8.39 -2.25 -0.72
N ILE A 51 -7.55 -1.83 0.22
CA ILE A 51 -6.13 -2.15 0.22
C ILE A 51 -5.83 -2.88 1.52
N TYR A 52 -5.20 -4.03 1.43
CA TYR A 52 -4.74 -4.77 2.60
C TYR A 52 -3.23 -4.74 2.64
N TYR A 53 -2.66 -4.49 3.79
CA TYR A 53 -1.20 -4.51 3.90
C TYR A 53 -0.77 -5.33 5.10
N VAL A 54 0.44 -5.86 5.00
CA VAL A 54 1.10 -6.53 6.12
C VAL A 54 2.50 -5.94 6.21
N ILE A 55 2.75 -5.19 7.27
CA ILE A 55 4.05 -4.56 7.50
C ILE A 55 4.60 -5.09 8.82
N ASN A 56 5.80 -5.66 8.77
CA ASN A 56 6.42 -6.26 9.94
C ASN A 56 5.48 -7.23 10.66
N LYS A 57 4.73 -8.02 9.86
CA LYS A 57 3.77 -9.00 10.35
C LYS A 57 2.52 -8.39 11.00
N VAL A 58 2.31 -7.09 10.86
CA VAL A 58 1.11 -6.42 11.36
C VAL A 58 0.20 -6.15 10.17
N ALA A 59 -1.01 -6.68 10.21
CA ALA A 59 -1.97 -6.53 9.12
C ALA A 59 -2.82 -5.28 9.31
N GLY A 60 -3.17 -4.64 8.20
CA GLY A 60 -4.04 -3.47 8.22
C GLY A 60 -4.86 -3.37 6.95
N LYS A 61 -5.81 -2.44 6.93
CA LYS A 61 -6.69 -2.23 5.79
C LYS A 61 -6.91 -0.74 5.57
N LEU A 62 -6.92 -0.36 4.31
CA LEU A 62 -7.21 1.02 3.89
C LEU A 62 -8.26 0.99 2.78
N GLU A 63 -8.87 2.13 2.55
CA GLU A 63 -9.74 2.30 1.39
C GLU A 63 -8.90 2.66 0.17
N LEU A 64 -9.25 2.08 -0.94
CA LEU A 64 -8.57 2.32 -2.22
C LEU A 64 -8.86 3.72 -2.75
#